data_f6cb3981c954cf58c3886993222f828a
#
_entry.id   f6cb3981c954cf58c3886993222f828a
#
_cell.length_a   1.000
_cell.length_b   1.000
_cell.length_c   1.000
_cell.angle_alpha   90.00
_cell.angle_beta   90.00
_cell.angle_gamma   90.00
#
_symmetry.space_group_name_H-M   'P 1'
#
loop_
_entity.id
_entity.type
_entity.pdbx_description
1 polymer ?
#
loop_
_entity_poly.entity_id
_entity_poly.type
_entity_poly.pdbx_seq_one_letter_code
_entity_poly.pdbx_strand_id
1 'polypeptide(L)'
;MADVAVVFGGPSPEHDISILTGLLCERVLRDAGQDVLPIYWTRTGEWVLCPAKLEARDYLDGAPKGSTKLMLDLRSGFGVKKGLGGAKPLELSAALNCCHGGPGENGGLNAVFELLGIPLTGGPAPLAALGMDKLAFGAVLQSAGISSLPRVALTSTPPPFAGPYIVKPRFGGSSIGIEIVEDFETATALGRSQLQLRAGAVLEPYSKGAVDLNLAFRTHPSLQTSLLEKPLAPTVGEGIYSYAQKYLQTDGLVAAPRELPAQVPDSVTAEAERLTAAVVEVTGLRGLARLDFLLVDDVLYVNEVNTIPGSMSLYLWPSTVPAAELLLGAIEEARSSQGRYDAGSSFEPGVALRAAGGMAGKLGAIGR
;
A
#
# COMPACT_ATOMS: atom_id res chain seq x y z
N MET A 1 -21.39 -12.77 -15.46
CA MET A 1 -21.10 -12.05 -14.20
C MET A 1 -20.21 -10.88 -14.57
N ALA A 2 -20.27 -9.77 -13.86
CA ALA A 2 -19.34 -8.65 -14.10
C ALA A 2 -17.92 -9.07 -13.72
N ASP A 3 -16.93 -8.65 -14.50
CA ASP A 3 -15.55 -9.11 -14.38
C ASP A 3 -14.82 -8.46 -13.17
N VAL A 4 -13.83 -9.13 -12.67
CA VAL A 4 -12.89 -8.58 -11.68
C VAL A 4 -11.72 -7.95 -12.41
N ALA A 5 -11.40 -6.68 -12.13
CA ALA A 5 -10.18 -6.07 -12.63
C ALA A 5 -8.99 -6.42 -11.73
N VAL A 6 -7.83 -6.69 -12.32
CA VAL A 6 -6.53 -6.63 -11.63
C VAL A 6 -5.81 -5.39 -12.13
N VAL A 7 -5.60 -4.43 -11.25
CA VAL A 7 -5.03 -3.11 -11.55
C VAL A 7 -3.59 -3.06 -11.08
N PHE A 8 -2.66 -2.75 -11.97
CA PHE A 8 -1.24 -2.76 -11.68
C PHE A 8 -0.45 -1.72 -12.49
N GLY A 9 0.81 -1.48 -12.13
CA GLY A 9 1.66 -0.44 -12.71
C GLY A 9 1.60 0.85 -11.91
N GLY A 10 1.29 1.96 -12.56
CA GLY A 10 1.18 3.29 -11.98
C GLY A 10 2.49 4.11 -12.00
N PRO A 11 2.41 5.44 -11.86
CA PRO A 11 3.56 6.34 -11.86
C PRO A 11 4.27 6.30 -10.49
N SER A 12 5.08 5.28 -10.27
CA SER A 12 5.77 4.99 -9.01
C SER A 12 7.17 4.45 -9.29
N PRO A 13 8.16 4.64 -8.39
CA PRO A 13 9.44 3.93 -8.46
C PRO A 13 9.30 2.41 -8.40
N GLU A 14 8.21 1.91 -7.81
CA GLU A 14 7.90 0.48 -7.63
C GLU A 14 7.05 -0.11 -8.77
N HIS A 15 6.96 0.60 -9.89
CA HIS A 15 6.16 0.23 -11.06
C HIS A 15 6.37 -1.21 -11.54
N ASP A 16 7.63 -1.65 -11.62
CA ASP A 16 7.97 -2.99 -12.14
C ASP A 16 7.52 -4.08 -11.16
N ILE A 17 7.64 -3.82 -9.85
CA ILE A 17 7.15 -4.73 -8.81
C ILE A 17 5.63 -4.83 -8.86
N SER A 18 4.96 -3.71 -9.15
CA SER A 18 3.52 -3.68 -9.36
C SER A 18 3.08 -4.56 -10.55
N ILE A 19 3.81 -4.53 -11.67
CA ILE A 19 3.56 -5.41 -12.82
C ILE A 19 3.68 -6.88 -12.40
N LEU A 20 4.77 -7.25 -11.73
CA LEU A 20 5.01 -8.63 -11.30
C LEU A 20 3.92 -9.13 -10.34
N THR A 21 3.50 -8.29 -9.38
CA THR A 21 2.39 -8.60 -8.48
C THR A 21 1.07 -8.77 -9.25
N GLY A 22 0.78 -7.87 -10.20
CA GLY A 22 -0.42 -7.95 -11.03
C GLY A 22 -0.49 -9.21 -11.87
N LEU A 23 0.63 -9.58 -12.51
CA LEU A 23 0.73 -10.82 -13.30
C LEU A 23 0.52 -12.09 -12.46
N LEU A 24 1.10 -12.11 -11.26
CA LEU A 24 0.89 -13.21 -10.32
C LEU A 24 -0.60 -13.32 -9.92
N CYS A 25 -1.20 -12.21 -9.51
CA CYS A 25 -2.59 -12.18 -9.06
C CYS A 25 -3.57 -12.53 -10.19
N GLU A 26 -3.31 -12.04 -11.42
CA GLU A 26 -4.10 -12.42 -12.59
C GLU A 26 -4.15 -13.94 -12.78
N ARG A 27 -2.97 -14.59 -12.73
CA ARG A 27 -2.87 -16.04 -12.92
C ARG A 27 -3.59 -16.82 -11.81
N VAL A 28 -3.31 -16.46 -10.56
CA VAL A 28 -3.97 -17.10 -9.40
C VAL A 28 -5.49 -17.03 -9.50
N LEU A 29 -6.04 -15.86 -9.86
CA LEU A 29 -7.49 -15.70 -9.99
C LEU A 29 -8.04 -16.44 -11.19
N ARG A 30 -7.37 -16.46 -12.34
CA ARG A 30 -7.80 -17.20 -13.53
C ARG A 30 -7.77 -18.71 -13.30
N ASP A 31 -6.73 -19.21 -12.64
CA ASP A 31 -6.62 -20.63 -12.30
C ASP A 31 -7.72 -21.07 -11.32
N ALA A 32 -8.23 -20.13 -10.53
CA ALA A 32 -9.42 -20.30 -9.70
C ALA A 32 -10.76 -20.10 -10.44
N GLY A 33 -10.74 -19.96 -11.78
CA GLY A 33 -11.94 -19.87 -12.62
C GLY A 33 -12.59 -18.48 -12.65
N GLN A 34 -11.87 -17.41 -12.25
CA GLN A 34 -12.39 -16.05 -12.33
C GLN A 34 -12.17 -15.44 -13.72
N ASP A 35 -13.17 -14.70 -14.20
CA ASP A 35 -13.00 -13.82 -15.35
C ASP A 35 -12.28 -12.55 -14.90
N VAL A 36 -11.05 -12.36 -15.39
CA VAL A 36 -10.16 -11.28 -14.95
C VAL A 36 -9.85 -10.33 -16.10
N LEU A 37 -9.97 -9.03 -15.86
CA LEU A 37 -9.55 -7.96 -16.76
C LEU A 37 -8.23 -7.34 -16.25
N PRO A 38 -7.09 -7.59 -16.92
CA PRO A 38 -5.81 -6.97 -16.56
C PRO A 38 -5.80 -5.50 -17.01
N ILE A 39 -5.87 -4.58 -16.06
CA ILE A 39 -5.83 -3.13 -16.33
C ILE A 39 -4.46 -2.61 -15.91
N TYR A 40 -3.67 -2.25 -16.89
CA TYR A 40 -2.35 -1.69 -16.70
C TYR A 40 -2.39 -0.16 -16.70
N TRP A 41 -1.91 0.44 -15.62
CA TRP A 41 -1.67 1.87 -15.49
C TRP A 41 -0.22 2.16 -15.84
N THR A 42 0.01 2.84 -16.97
CA THR A 42 1.38 3.11 -17.44
C THR A 42 2.10 4.13 -16.55
N ARG A 43 3.42 4.21 -16.67
CA ARG A 43 4.24 5.25 -15.99
C ARG A 43 3.83 6.67 -16.38
N THR A 44 3.28 6.85 -17.59
CA THR A 44 2.83 8.14 -18.13
C THR A 44 1.39 8.48 -17.80
N GLY A 45 0.69 7.62 -17.04
CA GLY A 45 -0.67 7.86 -16.58
C GLY A 45 -1.77 7.35 -17.52
N GLU A 46 -1.44 6.63 -18.58
CA GLU A 46 -2.43 6.02 -19.47
C GLU A 46 -2.96 4.71 -18.88
N TRP A 47 -4.24 4.43 -19.17
CA TRP A 47 -4.89 3.19 -18.78
C TRP A 47 -5.07 2.30 -19.99
N VAL A 48 -4.69 1.04 -19.89
CA VAL A 48 -4.84 0.08 -20.98
C VAL A 48 -5.38 -1.27 -20.46
N LEU A 49 -6.29 -1.85 -21.22
CA LEU A 49 -6.73 -3.23 -21.02
C LEU A 49 -5.73 -4.13 -21.76
N CYS A 50 -5.01 -4.96 -21.03
CA CYS A 50 -4.02 -5.86 -21.60
C CYS A 50 -4.65 -7.19 -22.04
N PRO A 51 -4.03 -7.89 -23.03
CA PRO A 51 -4.29 -9.30 -23.24
C PRO A 51 -3.99 -10.12 -21.98
N ALA A 52 -4.70 -11.23 -21.82
CA ALA A 52 -4.48 -12.13 -20.70
C ALA A 52 -3.17 -12.93 -20.82
N LYS A 53 -2.60 -13.36 -19.68
CA LYS A 53 -1.48 -14.28 -19.59
C LYS A 53 -0.18 -13.76 -20.23
N LEU A 54 0.04 -12.44 -20.19
CA LEU A 54 1.31 -11.84 -20.61
C LEU A 54 2.42 -12.17 -19.60
N GLU A 55 3.69 -12.02 -20.08
CA GLU A 55 4.88 -12.16 -19.25
C GLU A 55 5.48 -10.79 -18.90
N ALA A 56 6.31 -10.73 -17.85
CA ALA A 56 6.96 -9.49 -17.42
C ALA A 56 7.71 -8.77 -18.57
N ARG A 57 8.38 -9.54 -19.45
CA ARG A 57 9.11 -9.02 -20.62
C ARG A 57 8.22 -8.25 -21.61
N ASP A 58 6.92 -8.53 -21.63
CA ASP A 58 6.00 -7.87 -22.56
C ASP A 58 5.73 -6.41 -22.19
N TYR A 59 6.12 -5.99 -20.96
CA TYR A 59 5.96 -4.63 -20.41
C TYR A 59 7.22 -3.77 -20.45
N LEU A 60 8.37 -4.30 -20.93
CA LEU A 60 9.65 -3.58 -20.93
C LEU A 60 9.60 -2.27 -21.72
N ASP A 61 8.86 -2.24 -22.82
CA ASP A 61 8.71 -1.07 -23.69
C ASP A 61 7.39 -0.28 -23.43
N GLY A 62 6.76 -0.47 -22.27
CA GLY A 62 5.50 0.16 -21.90
C GLY A 62 4.28 -0.71 -22.16
N ALA A 63 3.22 -0.16 -22.79
CA ALA A 63 1.99 -0.90 -23.02
C ALA A 63 2.21 -2.09 -23.96
N PRO A 64 1.88 -3.34 -23.56
CA PRO A 64 2.10 -4.53 -24.37
C PRO A 64 1.36 -4.51 -25.71
N LYS A 65 1.89 -5.23 -26.69
CA LYS A 65 1.21 -5.40 -28.00
C LYS A 65 -0.17 -6.06 -27.81
N GLY A 66 -1.17 -5.57 -28.53
CA GLY A 66 -2.55 -6.04 -28.45
C GLY A 66 -3.36 -5.42 -27.31
N SER A 67 -2.75 -4.54 -26.49
CA SER A 67 -3.48 -3.78 -25.46
C SER A 67 -4.46 -2.77 -26.09
N THR A 68 -5.56 -2.54 -25.42
CA THR A 68 -6.58 -1.59 -25.81
C THR A 68 -6.57 -0.39 -24.87
N LYS A 69 -6.41 0.82 -25.41
CA LYS A 69 -6.46 2.05 -24.60
C LYS A 69 -7.83 2.23 -23.96
N LEU A 70 -7.85 2.46 -22.67
CA LEU A 70 -9.05 2.76 -21.90
C LEU A 70 -9.21 4.26 -21.71
N MET A 71 -10.44 4.70 -21.70
CA MET A 71 -10.85 6.01 -21.22
C MET A 71 -11.40 5.85 -19.81
N LEU A 72 -11.02 6.76 -18.92
CA LEU A 72 -11.60 6.86 -17.59
C LEU A 72 -12.53 8.07 -17.55
N ASP A 73 -13.79 7.84 -17.29
CA ASP A 73 -14.80 8.85 -17.06
C ASP A 73 -15.42 8.63 -15.67
N LEU A 74 -15.40 9.65 -14.82
CA LEU A 74 -15.87 9.53 -13.43
C LEU A 74 -17.37 9.22 -13.29
N ARG A 75 -18.16 9.32 -14.37
CA ARG A 75 -19.58 8.97 -14.38
C ARG A 75 -19.86 7.56 -14.88
N SER A 76 -19.02 7.06 -15.81
CA SER A 76 -19.25 5.77 -16.48
C SER A 76 -18.14 4.74 -16.26
N GLY A 77 -17.09 5.08 -15.50
CA GLY A 77 -15.98 4.18 -15.23
C GLY A 77 -14.99 4.04 -16.37
N PHE A 78 -14.35 2.92 -16.44
CA PHE A 78 -13.46 2.56 -17.54
C PHE A 78 -14.26 2.16 -18.77
N GLY A 79 -13.81 2.60 -19.94
CA GLY A 79 -14.46 2.25 -21.19
C GLY A 79 -13.50 2.14 -22.35
N VAL A 80 -13.86 1.30 -23.33
CA VAL A 80 -13.14 1.14 -24.60
C VAL A 80 -13.74 2.09 -25.64
N LYS A 81 -12.91 2.96 -26.23
CA LYS A 81 -13.34 3.87 -27.30
C LYS A 81 -13.68 3.07 -28.56
N LYS A 82 -14.89 3.22 -29.07
CA LYS A 82 -15.33 2.62 -30.34
C LYS A 82 -15.63 3.72 -31.36
N GLY A 83 -14.72 3.90 -32.33
CA GLY A 83 -14.91 4.82 -33.47
C GLY A 83 -15.18 6.27 -33.05
N LEU A 84 -16.12 6.96 -33.76
CA LEU A 84 -16.56 8.34 -33.48
C LEU A 84 -17.62 8.42 -32.37
N GLY A 85 -18.11 7.29 -31.85
CA GLY A 85 -19.05 7.21 -30.74
C GLY A 85 -18.37 7.31 -29.37
N GLY A 86 -19.17 7.35 -28.29
CA GLY A 86 -18.67 7.30 -26.91
C GLY A 86 -17.92 5.99 -26.57
N ALA A 87 -17.28 5.94 -25.41
CA ALA A 87 -16.66 4.72 -24.94
C ALA A 87 -17.71 3.68 -24.50
N LYS A 88 -17.49 2.40 -24.82
CA LYS A 88 -18.29 1.32 -24.25
C LYS A 88 -17.76 1.03 -22.85
N PRO A 89 -18.56 1.21 -21.77
CA PRO A 89 -18.11 0.93 -20.42
C PRO A 89 -17.69 -0.54 -20.23
N LEU A 90 -16.71 -0.75 -19.35
CA LEU A 90 -16.39 -2.07 -18.79
C LEU A 90 -17.26 -2.30 -17.56
N GLU A 91 -17.91 -3.44 -17.50
CA GLU A 91 -18.71 -3.84 -16.33
C GLU A 91 -17.81 -4.52 -15.30
N LEU A 92 -17.33 -3.74 -14.32
CA LEU A 92 -16.47 -4.23 -13.25
C LEU A 92 -17.28 -4.47 -11.98
N SER A 93 -17.18 -5.66 -11.42
CA SER A 93 -17.79 -6.01 -10.13
C SER A 93 -16.93 -5.58 -8.94
N ALA A 94 -15.62 -5.56 -9.12
CA ALA A 94 -14.61 -5.10 -8.17
C ALA A 94 -13.24 -5.01 -8.86
N ALA A 95 -12.28 -4.43 -8.16
CA ALA A 95 -10.89 -4.40 -8.61
C ALA A 95 -9.94 -4.81 -7.48
N LEU A 96 -8.95 -5.63 -7.83
CA LEU A 96 -7.81 -5.96 -6.99
C LEU A 96 -6.69 -4.96 -7.29
N ASN A 97 -6.31 -4.18 -6.27
CA ASN A 97 -5.19 -3.24 -6.36
C ASN A 97 -3.85 -3.96 -6.17
N CYS A 98 -3.01 -3.91 -7.19
CA CYS A 98 -1.62 -4.40 -7.18
C CYS A 98 -0.62 -3.27 -7.42
N CYS A 99 -1.03 -1.99 -7.31
CA CYS A 99 -0.18 -0.83 -7.56
C CYS A 99 0.65 -0.50 -6.32
N HIS A 100 1.97 -0.74 -6.40
CA HIS A 100 2.90 -0.44 -5.32
C HIS A 100 3.40 1.00 -5.37
N GLY A 101 3.45 1.63 -4.20
CA GLY A 101 3.99 2.97 -4.01
C GLY A 101 3.19 4.07 -4.71
N GLY A 102 3.60 5.31 -4.47
CA GLY A 102 3.02 6.50 -5.12
C GLY A 102 1.50 6.57 -5.05
N PRO A 103 0.84 7.12 -6.08
CA PRO A 103 -0.63 7.29 -6.09
C PRO A 103 -1.40 5.96 -6.14
N GLY A 104 -0.74 4.85 -6.45
CA GLY A 104 -1.34 3.52 -6.43
C GLY A 104 -1.61 3.00 -5.02
N GLU A 105 -0.79 3.40 -4.04
CA GLU A 105 -0.83 2.89 -2.68
C GLU A 105 -1.14 3.97 -1.63
N ASN A 106 -0.96 5.26 -1.93
CA ASN A 106 -1.14 6.36 -0.97
C ASN A 106 -2.59 6.84 -0.83
N GLY A 107 -3.56 6.12 -1.38
CA GLY A 107 -4.98 6.48 -1.37
C GLY A 107 -5.46 7.21 -2.62
N GLY A 108 -4.57 7.64 -3.52
CA GLY A 108 -4.96 8.31 -4.77
C GLY A 108 -5.82 7.43 -5.66
N LEU A 109 -5.40 6.20 -5.90
CA LEU A 109 -6.15 5.22 -6.68
C LEU A 109 -7.46 4.84 -5.98
N ASN A 110 -7.42 4.66 -4.66
CA ASN A 110 -8.61 4.34 -3.86
C ASN A 110 -9.68 5.42 -4.00
N ALA A 111 -9.29 6.71 -3.92
CA ALA A 111 -10.21 7.83 -4.11
C ALA A 111 -10.85 7.86 -5.52
N VAL A 112 -10.08 7.54 -6.57
CA VAL A 112 -10.61 7.41 -7.93
C VAL A 112 -11.68 6.32 -7.99
N PHE A 113 -11.40 5.13 -7.46
CA PHE A 113 -12.34 4.00 -7.49
C PHE A 113 -13.57 4.25 -6.59
N GLU A 114 -13.43 4.95 -5.48
CA GLU A 114 -14.55 5.41 -4.65
C GLU A 114 -15.48 6.34 -5.45
N LEU A 115 -14.93 7.31 -6.20
CA LEU A 115 -15.70 8.21 -7.06
C LEU A 115 -16.40 7.47 -8.21
N LEU A 116 -15.80 6.39 -8.71
CA LEU A 116 -16.39 5.54 -9.73
C LEU A 116 -17.47 4.60 -9.19
N GLY A 117 -17.59 4.45 -7.88
CA GLY A 117 -18.45 3.45 -7.27
C GLY A 117 -18.02 2.00 -7.55
N ILE A 118 -16.74 1.78 -7.86
CA ILE A 118 -16.17 0.44 -8.11
C ILE A 118 -15.40 0.01 -6.85
N PRO A 119 -15.77 -1.14 -6.21
CA PRO A 119 -15.04 -1.67 -5.07
C PRO A 119 -13.56 -1.91 -5.40
N LEU A 120 -12.63 -1.37 -4.59
CA LEU A 120 -11.19 -1.59 -4.73
C LEU A 120 -10.65 -2.21 -3.44
N THR A 121 -9.78 -3.21 -3.54
CA THR A 121 -9.11 -3.80 -2.38
C THR A 121 -8.11 -2.85 -1.74
N GLY A 122 -7.73 -3.09 -0.48
CA GLY A 122 -6.78 -2.26 0.28
C GLY A 122 -7.43 -1.16 1.12
N GLY A 123 -8.77 -1.19 1.25
CA GLY A 123 -9.53 -0.26 2.09
C GLY A 123 -9.74 1.12 1.46
N PRO A 124 -10.40 2.04 2.18
CA PRO A 124 -10.68 3.37 1.69
C PRO A 124 -9.44 4.28 1.65
N ALA A 125 -9.50 5.33 0.83
CA ALA A 125 -8.41 6.27 0.60
C ALA A 125 -7.74 6.82 1.88
N PRO A 126 -8.46 7.20 2.96
CA PRO A 126 -7.82 7.65 4.20
C PRO A 126 -6.94 6.61 4.87
N LEU A 127 -7.30 5.32 4.80
CA LEU A 127 -6.52 4.24 5.42
C LEU A 127 -5.25 3.93 4.59
N ALA A 128 -5.35 3.94 3.27
CA ALA A 128 -4.20 3.82 2.39
C ALA A 128 -3.21 4.99 2.61
N ALA A 129 -3.72 6.22 2.73
CA ALA A 129 -2.91 7.39 3.04
C ALA A 129 -2.23 7.30 4.40
N LEU A 130 -2.93 6.80 5.43
CA LEU A 130 -2.36 6.57 6.76
C LEU A 130 -1.22 5.55 6.71
N GLY A 131 -1.40 4.43 6.02
CA GLY A 131 -0.37 3.39 5.89
C GLY A 131 0.90 3.89 5.19
N MET A 132 0.76 4.78 4.22
CA MET A 132 1.88 5.36 3.48
C MET A 132 2.62 6.44 4.27
N ASP A 133 1.96 7.18 5.16
CA ASP A 133 2.55 8.26 5.96
C ASP A 133 3.20 7.73 7.24
N LYS A 134 4.51 7.50 7.20
CA LYS A 134 5.27 6.95 8.34
C LYS A 134 5.11 7.78 9.62
N LEU A 135 5.03 9.11 9.49
CA LEU A 135 4.87 9.98 10.66
C LEU A 135 3.47 9.85 11.27
N ALA A 136 2.43 9.90 10.43
CA ALA A 136 1.04 9.79 10.88
C ALA A 136 0.77 8.39 11.46
N PHE A 137 1.22 7.34 10.78
CA PHE A 137 1.08 5.97 11.27
C PHE A 137 1.77 5.80 12.64
N GLY A 138 3.03 6.24 12.77
CA GLY A 138 3.75 6.21 14.06
C GLY A 138 3.03 6.99 15.17
N ALA A 139 2.44 8.14 14.87
CA ALA A 139 1.68 8.93 15.84
C ALA A 139 0.39 8.20 16.30
N VAL A 140 -0.30 7.50 15.41
CA VAL A 140 -1.46 6.66 15.75
C VAL A 140 -1.03 5.51 16.67
N LEU A 141 0.04 4.79 16.35
CA LEU A 141 0.57 3.72 17.18
C LEU A 141 0.91 4.22 18.58
N GLN A 142 1.64 5.32 18.68
CA GLN A 142 2.04 5.92 19.94
C GLN A 142 0.83 6.36 20.77
N SER A 143 -0.18 6.99 20.16
CA SER A 143 -1.40 7.42 20.86
C SER A 143 -2.22 6.26 21.41
N ALA A 144 -2.13 5.11 20.77
CA ALA A 144 -2.79 3.87 21.19
C ALA A 144 -1.96 3.02 22.16
N GLY A 145 -0.74 3.45 22.52
CA GLY A 145 0.16 2.66 23.37
C GLY A 145 0.70 1.39 22.70
N ILE A 146 0.67 1.34 21.35
CA ILE A 146 1.23 0.23 20.57
C ILE A 146 2.75 0.43 20.46
N SER A 147 3.50 -0.63 20.76
CA SER A 147 4.97 -0.62 20.72
C SER A 147 5.48 -0.24 19.31
N SER A 148 6.13 0.92 19.19
CA SER A 148 6.78 1.41 17.99
C SER A 148 7.99 2.26 18.34
N LEU A 149 9.02 2.30 17.48
CA LEU A 149 10.16 3.16 17.71
C LEU A 149 9.75 4.65 17.69
N PRO A 150 10.40 5.50 18.53
CA PRO A 150 10.17 6.93 18.49
C PRO A 150 10.41 7.47 17.07
N ARG A 151 9.49 8.28 16.58
CA ARG A 151 9.54 8.83 15.23
C ARG A 151 9.15 10.30 15.23
N VAL A 152 9.97 11.14 14.63
CA VAL A 152 9.70 12.57 14.50
C VAL A 152 9.93 13.05 13.07
N ALA A 153 9.28 14.14 12.69
CA ALA A 153 9.60 14.80 11.43
C ALA A 153 11.01 15.39 11.48
N LEU A 154 11.77 15.20 10.40
CA LEU A 154 13.06 15.88 10.25
C LEU A 154 12.80 17.37 9.98
N THR A 155 13.12 18.19 10.98
CA THR A 155 12.98 19.66 10.96
C THR A 155 14.32 20.33 11.29
N SER A 156 14.33 21.61 11.62
CA SER A 156 15.50 22.31 12.14
C SER A 156 15.73 22.08 13.64
N THR A 157 14.79 21.45 14.33
CA THR A 157 14.87 21.14 15.77
C THR A 157 15.38 19.72 15.97
N PRO A 158 16.43 19.50 16.79
CA PRO A 158 16.90 18.18 17.13
C PRO A 158 15.80 17.28 17.73
N PRO A 159 15.84 15.97 17.47
CA PRO A 159 14.88 15.02 18.05
C PRO A 159 15.11 14.88 19.57
N PRO A 160 14.11 14.38 20.34
CA PRO A 160 14.24 14.16 21.78
C PRO A 160 15.00 12.86 22.12
N PHE A 161 15.74 12.28 21.19
CA PHE A 161 16.57 11.09 21.35
C PHE A 161 17.93 11.26 20.69
N ALA A 162 18.93 10.54 21.18
CA ALA A 162 20.30 10.59 20.65
C ALA A 162 20.44 9.75 19.37
N GLY A 163 21.46 10.07 18.55
CA GLY A 163 21.90 9.25 17.41
C GLY A 163 22.68 7.99 17.85
N PRO A 164 23.06 7.14 16.91
CA PRO A 164 22.88 7.34 15.46
C PRO A 164 21.41 7.28 15.02
N TYR A 165 21.12 7.90 13.85
CA TYR A 165 19.77 8.02 13.35
C TYR A 165 19.56 7.26 12.06
N ILE A 166 18.34 6.82 11.81
CA ILE A 166 17.87 6.43 10.49
C ILE A 166 16.96 7.52 9.93
N VAL A 167 17.30 8.02 8.73
CA VAL A 167 16.51 9.00 7.98
C VAL A 167 15.74 8.27 6.92
N LYS A 168 14.42 8.47 6.86
CA LYS A 168 13.54 7.81 5.88
C LYS A 168 12.68 8.86 5.18
N PRO A 169 12.34 8.70 3.88
CA PRO A 169 11.24 9.47 3.29
C PRO A 169 9.96 9.25 4.10
N ARG A 170 9.22 10.32 4.38
CA ARG A 170 7.93 10.23 5.08
C ARG A 170 6.94 9.38 4.30
N PHE A 171 6.93 9.55 2.96
CA PHE A 171 6.09 8.81 2.03
C PHE A 171 6.96 7.98 1.10
N GLY A 172 6.77 6.67 1.08
CA GLY A 172 7.53 5.78 0.22
C GLY A 172 7.83 4.44 0.89
N GLY A 173 8.31 3.50 0.08
CA GLY A 173 8.58 2.12 0.47
C GLY A 173 9.91 1.59 -0.09
N SER A 174 10.08 0.26 -0.05
CA SER A 174 11.19 -0.47 -0.67
C SER A 174 12.59 0.00 -0.28
N SER A 175 12.76 0.59 0.88
CA SER A 175 14.04 1.14 1.40
C SER A 175 14.68 2.22 0.50
N ILE A 176 13.93 2.83 -0.42
CA ILE A 176 14.43 3.88 -1.30
C ILE A 176 14.61 5.17 -0.50
N GLY A 177 15.84 5.72 -0.50
CA GLY A 177 16.16 6.98 0.18
C GLY A 177 16.27 6.86 1.71
N ILE A 178 16.48 5.65 2.24
CA ILE A 178 16.78 5.42 3.65
C ILE A 178 18.29 5.52 3.87
N GLU A 179 18.71 6.28 4.87
CA GLU A 179 20.12 6.50 5.23
C GLU A 179 20.32 6.39 6.74
N ILE A 180 21.48 5.84 7.14
CA ILE A 180 21.94 5.83 8.53
C ILE A 180 22.97 6.93 8.68
N VAL A 181 22.82 7.76 9.71
CA VAL A 181 23.71 8.89 9.99
C VAL A 181 24.05 8.98 11.47
N GLU A 182 25.27 9.42 11.78
CA GLU A 182 25.77 9.47 13.16
C GLU A 182 25.19 10.66 13.94
N ASP A 183 24.88 11.76 13.26
CA ASP A 183 24.49 13.00 13.90
C ASP A 183 23.34 13.74 13.18
N PHE A 184 22.75 14.67 13.89
CA PHE A 184 21.60 15.46 13.42
C PHE A 184 21.96 16.45 12.32
N GLU A 185 23.20 16.96 12.28
CA GLU A 185 23.66 17.90 11.25
C GLU A 185 23.68 17.19 9.89
N THR A 186 24.25 15.99 9.84
CA THR A 186 24.27 15.13 8.66
C THR A 186 22.85 14.79 8.21
N ALA A 187 21.95 14.40 9.14
CA ALA A 187 20.55 14.15 8.81
C ALA A 187 19.88 15.37 8.15
N THR A 188 20.12 16.55 8.69
CA THR A 188 19.55 17.80 8.17
C THR A 188 20.12 18.14 6.78
N ALA A 189 21.41 17.90 6.56
CA ALA A 189 22.05 18.12 5.25
C ALA A 189 21.45 17.18 4.18
N LEU A 190 21.23 15.90 4.51
CA LEU A 190 20.55 14.93 3.63
C LEU A 190 19.13 15.38 3.29
N GLY A 191 18.35 15.81 4.28
CA GLY A 191 16.99 16.30 4.08
C GLY A 191 16.89 17.47 3.10
N ARG A 192 17.95 18.29 2.97
CA ARG A 192 18.04 19.41 2.02
C ARG A 192 18.52 18.99 0.63
N SER A 193 19.37 17.97 0.54
CA SER A 193 20.06 17.60 -0.71
C SER A 193 19.37 16.45 -1.46
N GLN A 194 18.80 15.48 -0.77
CA GLN A 194 18.22 14.30 -1.41
C GLN A 194 16.79 14.54 -1.92
N LEU A 195 16.56 14.19 -3.18
CA LEU A 195 15.27 14.37 -3.85
C LEU A 195 14.14 13.57 -3.17
N GLN A 196 14.44 12.36 -2.72
CA GLN A 196 13.50 11.44 -2.07
C GLN A 196 12.96 11.98 -0.74
N LEU A 197 13.72 12.87 -0.08
CA LEU A 197 13.37 13.45 1.22
C LEU A 197 12.60 14.78 1.11
N ARG A 198 12.45 15.34 -0.11
CA ARG A 198 11.82 16.65 -0.33
C ARG A 198 10.34 16.72 0.04
N ALA A 199 9.62 15.62 -0.09
CA ALA A 199 8.20 15.54 0.33
C ALA A 199 8.02 15.44 1.85
N GLY A 200 9.11 15.44 2.60
CA GLY A 200 9.21 15.25 4.03
C GLY A 200 10.04 14.03 4.37
N ALA A 201 10.71 14.10 5.50
CA ALA A 201 11.50 13.01 6.04
C ALA A 201 11.12 12.75 7.50
N VAL A 202 11.31 11.51 7.96
CA VAL A 202 11.22 11.11 9.35
C VAL A 202 12.58 10.68 9.87
N LEU A 203 12.78 10.90 11.15
CA LEU A 203 13.96 10.55 11.91
C LEU A 203 13.56 9.57 13.00
N GLU A 204 14.30 8.47 13.11
CA GLU A 204 14.15 7.43 14.13
C GLU A 204 15.53 7.11 14.72
N PRO A 205 15.61 6.60 15.97
CA PRO A 205 16.87 6.07 16.47
C PRO A 205 17.26 4.83 15.64
N TYR A 206 18.53 4.75 15.28
CA TYR A 206 19.05 3.54 14.64
C TYR A 206 19.47 2.51 15.70
N SER A 207 18.93 1.31 15.62
CA SER A 207 19.27 0.20 16.49
C SER A 207 20.13 -0.80 15.74
N LYS A 208 21.45 -0.78 16.02
CA LYS A 208 22.36 -1.77 15.43
C LYS A 208 21.99 -3.18 15.92
N GLY A 209 21.87 -4.11 14.99
CA GLY A 209 21.50 -5.50 15.32
C GLY A 209 20.00 -5.75 15.45
N ALA A 210 19.17 -4.76 15.14
CA ALA A 210 17.72 -4.99 15.00
C ALA A 210 17.44 -6.09 13.97
N VAL A 211 16.48 -6.96 14.27
CA VAL A 211 16.05 -8.04 13.39
C VAL A 211 14.74 -7.66 12.73
N ASP A 212 14.71 -7.65 11.39
CA ASP A 212 13.49 -7.46 10.63
C ASP A 212 12.61 -8.72 10.71
N LEU A 213 11.32 -8.54 10.99
CA LEU A 213 10.31 -9.60 10.96
C LEU A 213 9.08 -9.09 10.20
N ASN A 214 8.47 -9.97 9.41
CA ASN A 214 7.29 -9.63 8.60
C ASN A 214 6.13 -10.57 8.91
N LEU A 215 4.92 -10.01 9.08
CA LEU A 215 3.70 -10.78 9.30
C LEU A 215 2.59 -10.23 8.41
N ALA A 216 2.12 -11.04 7.45
CA ALA A 216 0.94 -10.67 6.69
C ALA A 216 -0.34 -10.96 7.49
N PHE A 217 -1.39 -10.22 7.18
CA PHE A 217 -2.71 -10.45 7.73
C PHE A 217 -3.80 -10.26 6.68
N ARG A 218 -4.93 -10.93 6.89
CA ARG A 218 -6.20 -10.66 6.19
C ARG A 218 -7.28 -10.31 7.21
N THR A 219 -8.23 -9.49 6.82
CA THR A 219 -9.34 -9.06 7.69
C THR A 219 -10.68 -9.70 7.34
N HIS A 220 -10.77 -10.37 6.19
CA HIS A 220 -11.96 -11.07 5.75
C HIS A 220 -11.69 -12.57 5.51
N PRO A 221 -12.58 -13.51 5.94
CA PRO A 221 -13.85 -13.28 6.68
C PRO A 221 -13.65 -12.89 8.16
N SER A 222 -12.45 -13.07 8.67
CA SER A 222 -12.03 -12.67 10.01
C SER A 222 -10.53 -12.33 9.99
N LEU A 223 -10.07 -11.62 11.02
CA LEU A 223 -8.63 -11.36 11.16
C LEU A 223 -7.88 -12.69 11.30
N GLN A 224 -6.92 -12.90 10.42
CA GLN A 224 -5.99 -14.03 10.43
C GLN A 224 -4.61 -13.53 10.01
N THR A 225 -3.59 -14.15 10.56
CA THR A 225 -2.18 -13.86 10.28
C THR A 225 -1.52 -15.00 9.52
N SER A 226 -0.48 -14.67 8.77
CA SER A 226 0.39 -15.63 8.09
C SER A 226 1.38 -16.28 9.05
N LEU A 227 2.31 -17.06 8.52
CA LEU A 227 3.55 -17.39 9.23
C LEU A 227 4.41 -16.12 9.38
N LEU A 228 5.11 -16.01 10.50
CA LEU A 228 6.09 -14.95 10.72
C LEU A 228 7.35 -15.23 9.89
N GLU A 229 7.80 -14.25 9.11
CA GLU A 229 9.01 -14.32 8.30
C GLU A 229 10.13 -13.54 8.96
N LYS A 230 11.35 -14.07 8.86
CA LYS A 230 12.59 -13.32 9.09
C LYS A 230 13.35 -13.26 7.76
N PRO A 231 13.38 -12.10 7.09
CA PRO A 231 14.22 -11.90 5.92
C PRO A 231 15.69 -12.05 6.30
N LEU A 232 16.46 -12.81 5.51
CA LEU A 232 17.89 -12.95 5.71
C LEU A 232 18.60 -11.99 4.76
N ALA A 233 19.27 -10.97 5.33
CA ALA A 233 20.11 -10.10 4.53
C ALA A 233 21.26 -10.90 3.91
N PRO A 234 21.64 -10.64 2.65
CA PRO A 234 22.89 -11.18 2.10
C PRO A 234 24.06 -10.72 2.97
N THR A 235 24.98 -11.60 3.26
CA THR A 235 26.14 -11.41 4.16
C THR A 235 27.16 -10.36 3.71
N VAL A 236 26.86 -9.48 2.79
CA VAL A 236 27.75 -8.47 2.25
C VAL A 236 27.33 -7.08 2.70
N GLY A 237 27.98 -6.60 3.76
CA GLY A 237 27.90 -5.21 4.23
C GLY A 237 26.91 -5.00 5.39
N GLU A 238 27.38 -4.35 6.45
CA GLU A 238 26.50 -3.79 7.50
C GLU A 238 25.65 -2.69 6.87
N GLY A 239 24.32 -2.88 6.80
CA GLY A 239 23.45 -1.85 6.22
C GLY A 239 22.00 -2.28 6.03
N ILE A 240 21.20 -1.32 5.62
CA ILE A 240 19.77 -1.47 5.31
C ILE A 240 19.57 -2.44 4.14
N TYR A 241 18.62 -3.36 4.27
CA TYR A 241 18.19 -4.25 3.19
C TYR A 241 17.64 -3.44 2.01
N SER A 242 18.51 -3.18 1.02
CA SER A 242 18.25 -2.24 -0.07
C SER A 242 17.25 -2.78 -1.11
N TYR A 243 16.69 -1.87 -1.92
CA TYR A 243 15.82 -2.21 -3.07
C TYR A 243 16.48 -3.23 -4.01
N ALA A 244 17.77 -3.05 -4.32
CA ALA A 244 18.52 -3.97 -5.17
C ALA A 244 18.62 -5.38 -4.56
N GLN A 245 18.80 -5.47 -3.26
CA GLN A 245 18.85 -6.75 -2.54
C GLN A 245 17.47 -7.42 -2.47
N LYS A 246 16.40 -6.61 -2.39
CA LYS A 246 15.02 -7.13 -2.37
C LYS A 246 14.58 -7.69 -3.73
N TYR A 247 15.01 -7.10 -4.84
CA TYR A 247 14.39 -7.32 -6.16
C TYR A 247 15.32 -7.61 -7.33
N LEU A 248 16.65 -7.34 -7.23
CA LEU A 248 17.57 -7.41 -8.38
C LEU A 248 18.58 -8.56 -8.30
N GLN A 249 18.39 -9.56 -7.44
CA GLN A 249 19.26 -10.72 -7.41
C GLN A 249 18.99 -11.65 -8.61
N THR A 250 20.07 -12.29 -9.10
CA THR A 250 20.24 -12.95 -10.41
C THR A 250 19.31 -14.12 -10.73
N ASP A 251 18.54 -14.63 -9.76
CA ASP A 251 17.66 -15.78 -9.95
C ASP A 251 16.16 -15.40 -9.99
N GLY A 252 15.87 -14.17 -10.33
CA GLY A 252 14.50 -13.64 -10.37
C GLY A 252 13.91 -13.46 -8.96
N LEU A 253 12.60 -13.21 -8.88
CA LEU A 253 11.84 -13.13 -7.63
C LEU A 253 11.81 -14.45 -6.82
N VAL A 254 12.60 -15.44 -7.22
CA VAL A 254 12.78 -16.68 -6.49
C VAL A 254 13.62 -16.40 -5.26
N ALA A 255 12.90 -16.10 -4.16
CA ALA A 255 13.35 -16.29 -2.81
C ALA A 255 14.67 -15.60 -2.44
N ALA A 256 14.60 -14.28 -2.16
CA ALA A 256 15.54 -13.75 -1.18
C ALA A 256 15.58 -14.73 0.02
N PRO A 257 16.78 -15.09 0.53
CA PRO A 257 16.91 -16.04 1.60
C PRO A 257 16.11 -15.56 2.82
N ARG A 258 15.35 -16.48 3.41
CA ARG A 258 14.42 -16.19 4.52
C ARG A 258 14.28 -17.39 5.45
N GLU A 259 13.95 -17.13 6.70
CA GLU A 259 13.41 -18.14 7.60
C GLU A 259 11.88 -18.01 7.60
N LEU A 260 11.16 -19.08 7.24
CA LEU A 260 9.69 -19.14 7.22
C LEU A 260 9.22 -20.53 7.68
N PRO A 261 8.65 -20.68 8.88
CA PRO A 261 8.50 -19.66 9.92
C PRO A 261 9.84 -19.18 10.48
N ALA A 262 9.86 -17.92 10.95
CA ALA A 262 11.02 -17.32 11.60
C ALA A 262 11.47 -18.13 12.82
N GLN A 263 12.76 -18.36 12.95
CA GLN A 263 13.34 -19.03 14.11
C GLN A 263 13.54 -18.01 15.26
N VAL A 264 12.45 -17.72 15.95
CA VAL A 264 12.38 -16.80 17.10
C VAL A 264 11.61 -17.48 18.24
N PRO A 265 11.72 -17.00 19.50
CA PRO A 265 10.90 -17.51 20.59
C PRO A 265 9.38 -17.40 20.28
N ASP A 266 8.59 -18.36 20.72
CA ASP A 266 7.13 -18.37 20.52
C ASP A 266 6.45 -17.09 21.06
N SER A 267 7.01 -16.51 22.13
CA SER A 267 6.55 -15.24 22.70
C SER A 267 6.64 -14.07 21.70
N VAL A 268 7.65 -14.07 20.82
CA VAL A 268 7.82 -13.04 19.78
C VAL A 268 6.74 -13.19 18.70
N THR A 269 6.45 -14.42 18.29
CA THR A 269 5.38 -14.71 17.34
C THR A 269 4.02 -14.30 17.91
N ALA A 270 3.72 -14.70 19.14
CA ALA A 270 2.48 -14.32 19.81
C ALA A 270 2.33 -12.80 19.99
N GLU A 271 3.45 -12.10 20.26
CA GLU A 271 3.44 -10.64 20.37
C GLU A 271 3.22 -9.97 19.01
N ALA A 272 3.80 -10.50 17.91
CA ALA A 272 3.56 -10.00 16.56
C ALA A 272 2.07 -10.13 16.17
N GLU A 273 1.44 -11.25 16.46
CA GLU A 273 0.00 -11.46 16.26
C GLU A 273 -0.84 -10.50 17.10
N ARG A 274 -0.52 -10.34 18.38
CA ARG A 274 -1.20 -9.41 19.29
C ARG A 274 -1.09 -7.96 18.80
N LEU A 275 0.10 -7.53 18.43
CA LEU A 275 0.35 -6.18 17.89
C LEU A 275 -0.40 -5.98 16.58
N THR A 276 -0.44 -6.99 15.70
CA THR A 276 -1.21 -6.94 14.45
C THR A 276 -2.69 -6.71 14.72
N ALA A 277 -3.27 -7.45 15.67
CA ALA A 277 -4.68 -7.28 16.05
C ALA A 277 -4.94 -5.87 16.59
N ALA A 278 -4.06 -5.35 17.46
CA ALA A 278 -4.18 -4.01 18.01
C ALA A 278 -4.07 -2.91 16.93
N VAL A 279 -3.15 -3.07 15.97
CA VAL A 279 -3.02 -2.13 14.85
C VAL A 279 -4.29 -2.13 13.99
N VAL A 280 -4.81 -3.30 13.63
CA VAL A 280 -6.04 -3.42 12.84
C VAL A 280 -7.24 -2.80 13.57
N GLU A 281 -7.38 -3.04 14.87
CA GLU A 281 -8.45 -2.48 15.69
C GLU A 281 -8.41 -0.94 15.72
N VAL A 282 -7.24 -0.36 15.98
CA VAL A 282 -7.08 1.10 16.14
C VAL A 282 -7.17 1.85 14.81
N THR A 283 -6.60 1.28 13.75
CA THR A 283 -6.53 1.95 12.45
C THR A 283 -7.75 1.67 11.58
N GLY A 284 -8.41 0.54 11.77
CA GLY A 284 -9.44 0.05 10.86
C GLY A 284 -8.89 -0.45 9.51
N LEU A 285 -7.59 -0.74 9.41
CA LEU A 285 -6.98 -1.31 8.21
C LEU A 285 -7.72 -2.58 7.76
N ARG A 286 -7.83 -2.75 6.44
CA ARG A 286 -8.58 -3.84 5.80
C ARG A 286 -7.84 -4.41 4.62
N GLY A 287 -8.26 -5.62 4.24
CA GLY A 287 -7.74 -6.33 3.09
C GLY A 287 -6.63 -7.30 3.46
N LEU A 288 -5.78 -7.55 2.48
CA LEU A 288 -4.59 -8.35 2.61
C LEU A 288 -3.38 -7.41 2.66
N ALA A 289 -2.77 -7.29 3.83
CA ALA A 289 -1.67 -6.38 4.08
C ALA A 289 -0.55 -7.06 4.90
N ARG A 290 0.57 -6.36 5.13
CA ARG A 290 1.70 -6.86 5.91
C ARG A 290 2.20 -5.81 6.88
N LEU A 291 2.39 -6.21 8.13
CA LEU A 291 3.15 -5.43 9.09
C LEU A 291 4.61 -5.88 9.09
N ASP A 292 5.49 -4.90 9.07
CA ASP A 292 6.91 -5.09 9.21
C ASP A 292 7.29 -4.64 10.62
N PHE A 293 8.05 -5.48 11.32
CA PHE A 293 8.46 -5.30 12.72
C PHE A 293 9.97 -5.21 12.82
N LEU A 294 10.44 -4.60 13.90
CA LEU A 294 11.83 -4.63 14.35
C LEU A 294 11.89 -5.27 15.74
N LEU A 295 12.67 -6.33 15.87
CA LEU A 295 13.02 -6.91 17.17
C LEU A 295 14.33 -6.31 17.63
N VAL A 296 14.30 -5.57 18.74
CA VAL A 296 15.44 -4.88 19.35
C VAL A 296 15.50 -5.23 20.82
N ASP A 297 16.59 -5.78 21.28
CA ASP A 297 16.80 -6.14 22.69
C ASP A 297 15.61 -6.90 23.30
N ASP A 298 15.14 -7.93 22.59
CA ASP A 298 13.98 -8.77 22.95
C ASP A 298 12.62 -8.03 22.98
N VAL A 299 12.56 -6.77 22.55
CA VAL A 299 11.31 -6.00 22.41
C VAL A 299 10.91 -5.89 20.94
N LEU A 300 9.66 -6.24 20.67
CA LEU A 300 9.10 -6.16 19.31
C LEU A 300 8.42 -4.80 19.10
N TYR A 301 8.81 -4.11 18.04
CA TYR A 301 8.28 -2.82 17.62
C TYR A 301 7.60 -2.91 16.26
N VAL A 302 6.40 -2.34 16.13
CA VAL A 302 5.78 -2.12 14.81
C VAL A 302 6.56 -1.03 14.09
N ASN A 303 7.10 -1.36 12.91
CA ASN A 303 7.88 -0.43 12.09
C ASN A 303 7.00 0.27 11.05
N GLU A 304 6.40 -0.49 10.13
CA GLU A 304 5.53 0.07 9.08
C GLU A 304 4.46 -0.93 8.66
N VAL A 305 3.45 -0.44 7.93
CA VAL A 305 2.44 -1.27 7.27
C VAL A 305 2.56 -1.12 5.76
N ASN A 306 2.50 -2.25 5.07
CA ASN A 306 2.42 -2.33 3.62
C ASN A 306 0.99 -2.72 3.26
N THR A 307 0.22 -1.77 2.77
CA THR A 307 -1.21 -1.96 2.42
C THR A 307 -1.37 -2.73 1.11
N ILE A 308 -0.35 -2.70 0.25
CA ILE A 308 -0.24 -3.51 -0.97
C ILE A 308 1.14 -4.19 -0.93
N PRO A 309 1.30 -5.29 -0.19
CA PRO A 309 2.60 -5.92 -0.05
C PRO A 309 3.05 -6.63 -1.34
N GLY A 310 4.36 -6.73 -1.55
CA GLY A 310 4.94 -7.41 -2.70
C GLY A 310 4.39 -8.82 -2.86
N SER A 311 3.99 -9.20 -4.09
CA SER A 311 3.29 -10.47 -4.38
C SER A 311 2.08 -10.71 -3.47
N MET A 312 1.44 -9.66 -2.97
CA MET A 312 0.36 -9.68 -1.97
C MET A 312 0.70 -10.52 -0.73
N SER A 313 1.98 -10.71 -0.43
CA SER A 313 2.49 -11.59 0.63
C SER A 313 1.95 -13.02 0.60
N LEU A 314 1.52 -13.52 -0.55
CA LEU A 314 0.92 -14.85 -0.70
C LEU A 314 1.85 -15.97 -0.25
N TYR A 315 3.16 -15.77 -0.36
CA TYR A 315 4.19 -16.73 0.01
C TYR A 315 4.38 -16.91 1.53
N LEU A 316 3.82 -16.02 2.35
CA LEU A 316 3.90 -16.10 3.82
C LEU A 316 2.84 -17.05 4.41
N TRP A 317 1.82 -17.40 3.64
CA TRP A 317 0.73 -18.22 4.13
C TRP A 317 1.05 -19.71 4.03
N PRO A 318 0.62 -20.52 4.99
CA PRO A 318 0.80 -21.96 4.90
C PRO A 318 0.07 -22.54 3.68
N SER A 319 0.59 -23.61 3.12
CA SER A 319 0.02 -24.25 1.93
C SER A 319 -1.45 -24.73 2.11
N THR A 320 -1.92 -24.77 3.35
CA THR A 320 -3.33 -25.07 3.69
C THR A 320 -4.28 -23.91 3.41
N VAL A 321 -3.76 -22.69 3.17
CA VAL A 321 -4.56 -21.52 2.79
C VAL A 321 -4.27 -21.22 1.31
N PRO A 322 -5.18 -21.54 0.38
CA PRO A 322 -4.96 -21.30 -1.04
C PRO A 322 -4.79 -19.81 -1.35
N ALA A 323 -3.81 -19.45 -2.19
CA ALA A 323 -3.60 -18.08 -2.61
C ALA A 323 -4.85 -17.42 -3.22
N ALA A 324 -5.63 -18.20 -3.96
CA ALA A 324 -6.90 -17.74 -4.53
C ALA A 324 -7.92 -17.35 -3.44
N GLU A 325 -7.99 -18.08 -2.33
CA GLU A 325 -8.87 -17.77 -1.20
C GLU A 325 -8.54 -16.42 -0.59
N LEU A 326 -7.24 -16.11 -0.45
CA LEU A 326 -6.76 -14.82 0.07
C LEU A 326 -7.19 -13.66 -0.83
N LEU A 327 -6.96 -13.79 -2.14
CA LEU A 327 -7.32 -12.74 -3.11
C LEU A 327 -8.84 -12.57 -3.24
N LEU A 328 -9.60 -13.66 -3.29
CA LEU A 328 -11.06 -13.63 -3.35
C LEU A 328 -11.65 -13.06 -2.07
N GLY A 329 -11.09 -13.39 -0.91
CA GLY A 329 -11.48 -12.79 0.37
C GLY A 329 -11.32 -11.28 0.39
N ALA A 330 -10.18 -10.77 -0.09
CA ALA A 330 -9.95 -9.33 -0.19
C ALA A 330 -10.93 -8.63 -1.16
N ILE A 331 -11.24 -9.28 -2.29
CA ILE A 331 -12.23 -8.77 -3.26
C ILE A 331 -13.64 -8.74 -2.65
N GLU A 332 -14.03 -9.78 -1.91
CA GLU A 332 -15.34 -9.84 -1.26
C GLU A 332 -15.46 -8.80 -0.13
N GLU A 333 -14.39 -8.59 0.62
CA GLU A 333 -14.34 -7.51 1.61
C GLU A 333 -14.54 -6.13 0.96
N ALA A 334 -13.87 -5.88 -0.17
CA ALA A 334 -14.04 -4.63 -0.91
C ALA A 334 -15.50 -4.45 -1.35
N ARG A 335 -16.14 -5.48 -1.88
CA ARG A 335 -17.57 -5.46 -2.26
C ARG A 335 -18.49 -5.18 -1.08
N SER A 336 -18.27 -5.84 0.05
CA SER A 336 -19.09 -5.67 1.26
C SER A 336 -18.89 -4.32 1.95
N SER A 337 -17.77 -3.65 1.68
CA SER A 337 -17.42 -2.34 2.25
C SER A 337 -17.94 -1.17 1.43
N GLN A 338 -18.35 -1.40 0.19
CA GLN A 338 -18.97 -0.38 -0.66
C GLN A 338 -20.27 0.11 0.00
N GLY A 339 -20.42 1.41 0.14
CA GLY A 339 -21.60 2.02 0.78
C GLY A 339 -21.41 2.43 2.24
N ARG A 340 -20.32 2.06 2.93
CA ARG A 340 -20.07 2.57 4.29
C ARG A 340 -19.79 4.08 4.34
N TYR A 341 -19.49 4.68 3.19
CA TYR A 341 -19.28 6.13 3.01
C TYR A 341 -20.48 6.85 2.39
N ASP A 342 -21.61 6.16 2.14
CA ASP A 342 -22.85 6.78 1.71
C ASP A 342 -23.57 7.47 2.90
N ALA A 343 -22.81 8.31 3.60
CA ALA A 343 -23.35 9.16 4.67
C ALA A 343 -24.23 10.31 4.10
N GLY A 344 -24.31 10.44 2.79
CA GLY A 344 -25.11 11.48 2.12
C GLY A 344 -26.62 11.24 2.15
N SER A 345 -27.05 10.00 2.35
CA SER A 345 -28.48 9.65 2.29
C SER A 345 -29.31 10.11 3.52
N SER A 346 -28.67 10.51 4.62
CA SER A 346 -29.36 10.94 5.84
C SER A 346 -29.73 12.43 5.90
N PHE A 347 -29.27 13.24 4.95
CA PHE A 347 -29.53 14.67 4.92
C PHE A 347 -30.52 15.03 3.81
N GLU A 348 -31.60 15.74 4.17
CA GLU A 348 -32.55 16.26 3.18
C GLU A 348 -31.86 17.28 2.28
N PRO A 349 -31.84 17.07 0.94
CA PRO A 349 -31.16 17.98 0.02
C PRO A 349 -31.66 19.42 0.11
N GLY A 350 -30.73 20.38 0.12
CA GLY A 350 -31.06 21.80 0.05
C GLY A 350 -31.51 22.46 1.35
N VAL A 351 -31.53 21.77 2.49
CA VAL A 351 -31.91 22.37 3.79
C VAL A 351 -31.05 23.59 4.11
N ALA A 352 -29.73 23.47 4.02
CA ALA A 352 -28.80 24.56 4.26
C ALA A 352 -28.96 25.70 3.22
N LEU A 353 -29.24 25.37 1.97
CA LEU A 353 -29.44 26.36 0.91
C LEU A 353 -30.73 27.14 1.13
N ARG A 354 -31.83 26.47 1.53
CA ARG A 354 -33.09 27.13 1.87
C ARG A 354 -32.96 28.02 3.12
N ALA A 355 -32.24 27.55 4.13
CA ALA A 355 -32.03 28.28 5.39
C ALA A 355 -31.09 29.49 5.23
N ALA A 356 -30.20 29.49 4.21
CA ALA A 356 -29.22 30.56 4.02
C ALA A 356 -29.81 31.94 3.65
N GLY A 357 -31.08 32.02 3.18
CA GLY A 357 -31.75 33.28 2.87
C GLY A 357 -31.05 34.15 1.79
N GLY A 358 -30.09 33.60 1.06
CA GLY A 358 -29.29 34.30 0.05
C GLY A 358 -27.89 34.68 0.54
N MET A 359 -27.05 35.16 -0.41
CA MET A 359 -25.64 35.49 -0.13
C MET A 359 -25.43 36.79 0.66
N ALA A 360 -26.42 37.71 0.68
CA ALA A 360 -26.31 38.98 1.38
C ALA A 360 -26.05 38.82 2.90
N GLY A 361 -26.69 37.85 3.55
CA GLY A 361 -26.45 37.58 4.96
C GLY A 361 -25.04 37.04 5.25
N LYS A 362 -24.50 36.21 4.36
CA LYS A 362 -23.12 35.69 4.50
C LYS A 362 -22.07 36.76 4.17
N LEU A 363 -22.32 37.64 3.20
CA LEU A 363 -21.44 38.76 2.90
C LEU A 363 -21.41 39.81 4.03
N GLY A 364 -22.56 40.06 4.66
CA GLY A 364 -22.65 40.92 5.85
C GLY A 364 -21.83 40.41 7.04
N ALA A 365 -21.74 39.08 7.23
CA ALA A 365 -20.95 38.48 8.29
C ALA A 365 -19.42 38.63 8.12
N ILE A 366 -18.92 38.93 6.92
CA ILE A 366 -17.50 39.20 6.63
C ILE A 366 -17.21 40.67 6.35
N GLY A 367 -18.15 41.57 6.69
CA GLY A 367 -17.95 43.04 6.58
C GLY A 367 -17.95 43.58 5.16
N ARG A 368 -18.62 42.92 4.22
CA ARG A 368 -18.81 43.38 2.83
C ARG A 368 -20.25 43.54 2.46
#